data_ba1b9ba80738a3a32334ca3c704be983
#
_entry.id   ba1b9ba80738a3a32334ca3c704be983
#
_cell.length_a   1.000
_cell.length_b   1.000
_cell.length_c   1.000
_cell.angle_alpha   90.00
_cell.angle_beta   90.00
_cell.angle_gamma   90.00
#
_symmetry.space_group_name_H-M   'P 1'
#
loop_
_entity.id
_entity.type
_entity.pdbx_description
1 polymer ?
#
loop_
_entity_poly.entity_id
_entity_poly.type
_entity_poly.pdbx_seq_one_letter_code
_entity_poly.pdbx_strand_id
1 'polypeptide(L)'
;MGPLPHPHPWRHAVRRLRACLGAAAAVAVAAGTTALVAGSASGATSTADALSNRWYAAAPYLMPLDNDPPSASAIMDATGLKAFQLAFILAPNGGGCSPTWDGTAAVSSDTAVKSVIDAIRAKGGDVSVSIGGYGGTKLGQACSDAASTAAAYQQVITKYGLHAIDFDLEEPEYENTAAIKNEIGAARILQQNNPGLYVSVTTAGTADGTGWFGKQMLLEAKAQGFTPNNFSIMPFDGGFNGAASQTSALTNFNKILQSTFGWSEATAYAHEGFSGMNGRSDTGEIFTQADFQTVLDYATSHNMDRFTFWSLNRDRQCTPADNGGRTSGTCSSVAQNSWDFAKYSVKFAGVTPPTTPPTSPPPSSPTPPPSTQCKTAWSASTAYTGGSE
;
A
#
# COMPACT_ATOMS: atom_id res chain seq x y z
N MET A 1 27.28 -20.07 12.63
CA MET A 1 26.88 -18.98 13.54
C MET A 1 25.89 -18.16 12.71
N GLY A 2 24.59 -18.32 13.00
CA GLY A 2 23.52 -17.61 12.30
C GLY A 2 23.37 -16.19 12.84
N PRO A 3 22.87 -15.24 12.06
CA PRO A 3 22.62 -13.89 12.53
C PRO A 3 21.49 -13.88 13.56
N LEU A 4 21.69 -13.10 14.63
CA LEU A 4 20.70 -12.88 15.68
C LEU A 4 19.55 -12.02 15.11
N PRO A 5 18.28 -12.28 15.48
CA PRO A 5 17.17 -11.44 15.06
C PRO A 5 17.24 -10.09 15.77
N HIS A 6 17.18 -9.01 15.00
CA HIS A 6 17.02 -7.65 15.53
C HIS A 6 15.58 -7.43 15.97
N PRO A 7 15.30 -6.88 17.17
CA PRO A 7 13.95 -6.58 17.60
C PRO A 7 13.44 -5.31 16.92
N HIS A 8 12.40 -5.41 16.12
CA HIS A 8 11.68 -4.27 15.56
C HIS A 8 10.79 -3.61 16.65
N PRO A 9 10.69 -2.25 16.66
CA PRO A 9 10.06 -1.50 17.75
C PRO A 9 8.53 -1.33 17.66
N TRP A 10 7.82 -2.08 16.82
CA TRP A 10 6.38 -1.92 16.69
C TRP A 10 5.59 -2.75 17.69
N ARG A 11 5.45 -2.26 18.94
CA ARG A 11 4.43 -2.75 19.87
C ARG A 11 3.20 -1.81 19.77
N HIS A 12 2.13 -2.30 19.17
CA HIS A 12 0.84 -1.64 19.13
C HIS A 12 0.25 -1.50 20.53
N ALA A 13 -0.09 -0.25 20.90
CA ALA A 13 -0.88 0.03 22.08
C ALA A 13 -2.37 -0.19 21.74
N VAL A 14 -2.92 -1.32 22.12
CA VAL A 14 -4.36 -1.61 22.00
C VAL A 14 -5.14 -0.71 22.98
N ARG A 15 -5.77 0.35 22.51
CA ARG A 15 -6.75 1.13 23.27
C ARG A 15 -8.11 0.40 23.26
N ARG A 16 -8.50 -0.12 24.41
CA ARG A 16 -9.84 -0.67 24.64
C ARG A 16 -10.86 0.47 24.69
N LEU A 17 -11.77 0.58 23.71
CA LEU A 17 -12.98 1.37 23.83
C LEU A 17 -14.05 0.56 24.57
N ARG A 18 -14.59 1.15 25.63
CA ARG A 18 -15.74 0.61 26.36
C ARG A 18 -17.03 1.01 25.63
N ALA A 19 -17.86 0.02 25.29
CA ALA A 19 -19.18 0.22 24.76
C ALA A 19 -20.15 0.64 25.88
N CYS A 20 -20.88 1.73 25.68
CA CYS A 20 -22.06 2.10 26.48
C CYS A 20 -23.32 1.60 25.77
N LEU A 21 -24.06 0.71 26.43
CA LEU A 21 -25.44 0.33 26.04
C LEU A 21 -26.40 1.46 26.39
N GLY A 22 -27.16 1.94 25.42
CA GLY A 22 -28.32 2.80 25.62
C GLY A 22 -29.56 2.12 25.06
N ALA A 23 -30.54 1.85 25.94
CA ALA A 23 -31.84 1.32 25.56
C ALA A 23 -32.73 2.48 25.05
N ALA A 24 -33.46 2.27 23.98
CA ALA A 24 -34.51 3.17 23.54
C ALA A 24 -35.82 2.42 23.27
N ALA A 25 -36.88 2.98 23.82
CA ALA A 25 -38.24 2.47 23.87
C ALA A 25 -38.97 2.62 22.52
N ALA A 26 -39.88 1.69 22.28
CA ALA A 26 -40.78 1.69 21.15
C ALA A 26 -42.01 2.61 21.41
N VAL A 27 -42.39 3.40 20.41
CA VAL A 27 -43.73 4.02 20.32
C VAL A 27 -44.32 3.64 18.97
N ALA A 28 -45.45 2.93 19.02
CA ALA A 28 -46.30 2.63 17.87
C ALA A 28 -47.36 3.72 17.66
N VAL A 29 -47.50 4.22 16.45
CA VAL A 29 -48.68 4.98 15.99
C VAL A 29 -49.11 4.45 14.64
N ALA A 30 -50.42 4.19 14.54
CA ALA A 30 -51.04 3.56 13.38
C ALA A 30 -51.62 4.59 12.38
N ALA A 31 -51.75 4.12 11.16
CA ALA A 31 -52.73 4.42 10.11
C ALA A 31 -52.63 5.72 9.28
N GLY A 32 -52.54 5.45 7.98
CA GLY A 32 -52.77 6.44 6.91
C GLY A 32 -52.34 5.89 5.56
N THR A 33 -53.22 5.16 4.86
CA THR A 33 -52.96 4.62 3.49
C THR A 33 -53.10 5.73 2.45
N THR A 34 -51.96 6.11 1.84
CA THR A 34 -51.94 6.72 0.49
C THR A 34 -50.95 5.92 -0.35
N ALA A 35 -51.52 5.24 -1.34
CA ALA A 35 -50.72 4.51 -2.33
C ALA A 35 -50.01 5.51 -3.24
N LEU A 36 -48.74 5.78 -2.95
CA LEU A 36 -47.78 6.38 -3.88
C LEU A 36 -47.12 5.24 -4.62
N VAL A 37 -47.33 5.17 -5.93
CA VAL A 37 -46.57 4.33 -6.83
C VAL A 37 -45.14 4.83 -6.78
N ALA A 38 -44.34 4.24 -5.89
CA ALA A 38 -42.91 4.40 -5.91
C ALA A 38 -42.37 3.59 -7.09
N GLY A 39 -42.02 4.27 -8.15
CA GLY A 39 -41.15 3.70 -9.19
C GLY A 39 -39.88 3.22 -8.51
N SER A 40 -39.66 1.88 -8.52
CA SER A 40 -38.41 1.29 -8.11
C SER A 40 -37.34 1.79 -9.06
N ALA A 41 -36.64 2.84 -8.67
CA ALA A 41 -35.32 3.11 -9.22
C ALA A 41 -34.46 1.92 -8.81
N SER A 42 -34.35 0.92 -9.66
CA SER A 42 -33.27 -0.05 -9.60
C SER A 42 -31.99 0.77 -9.69
N GLY A 43 -31.35 0.99 -8.57
CA GLY A 43 -29.99 1.49 -8.52
C GLY A 43 -29.14 0.48 -9.27
N ALA A 44 -28.94 0.70 -10.56
CA ALA A 44 -27.87 0.04 -11.28
C ALA A 44 -26.61 0.39 -10.51
N THR A 45 -26.04 -0.58 -9.81
CA THR A 45 -24.66 -0.53 -9.39
C THR A 45 -23.87 -0.41 -10.68
N SER A 46 -23.48 0.80 -11.03
CA SER A 46 -22.53 1.07 -12.08
C SER A 46 -21.27 0.30 -11.68
N THR A 47 -21.02 -0.83 -12.32
CA THR A 47 -19.67 -1.40 -12.34
C THR A 47 -18.84 -0.33 -13.00
N ALA A 48 -17.96 0.33 -12.21
CA ALA A 48 -17.01 1.25 -12.80
C ALA A 48 -16.25 0.50 -13.88
N ASP A 49 -16.13 1.13 -15.06
CA ASP A 49 -15.34 0.54 -16.12
C ASP A 49 -13.90 0.34 -15.62
N ALA A 50 -13.32 -0.82 -15.90
CA ALA A 50 -11.94 -1.11 -15.52
C ALA A 50 -10.99 -0.04 -16.09
N LEU A 51 -10.05 0.40 -15.29
CA LEU A 51 -8.96 1.24 -15.77
C LEU A 51 -8.04 0.42 -16.70
N SER A 52 -7.19 1.12 -17.46
CA SER A 52 -6.14 0.40 -18.18
C SER A 52 -5.15 -0.25 -17.21
N ASN A 53 -4.54 -1.37 -17.61
CA ASN A 53 -3.52 -2.06 -16.81
C ASN A 53 -2.39 -1.11 -16.37
N ARG A 54 -2.07 -0.10 -17.18
CA ARG A 54 -1.05 0.89 -16.84
C ARG A 54 -1.37 1.68 -15.56
N TRP A 55 -2.64 1.93 -15.27
CA TRP A 55 -3.06 2.54 -14.01
C TRP A 55 -2.90 1.60 -12.82
N TYR A 56 -3.27 0.32 -12.95
CA TYR A 56 -3.04 -0.67 -11.87
C TYR A 56 -1.56 -0.90 -11.63
N ALA A 57 -0.77 -0.91 -12.69
CA ALA A 57 0.69 -0.98 -12.62
C ALA A 57 1.35 0.22 -11.93
N ALA A 58 0.67 1.38 -11.93
CA ALA A 58 1.14 2.62 -11.29
C ALA A 58 0.55 2.83 -9.88
N ALA A 59 -0.36 1.97 -9.41
CA ALA A 59 -1.13 2.17 -8.20
C ALA A 59 -0.23 2.13 -6.94
N PRO A 60 -0.04 3.26 -6.21
CA PRO A 60 0.72 3.24 -4.97
C PRO A 60 -0.09 2.64 -3.82
N TYR A 61 0.62 2.11 -2.83
CA TYR A 61 0.00 1.53 -1.64
C TYR A 61 -0.71 2.58 -0.78
N LEU A 62 -1.85 2.19 -0.25
CA LEU A 62 -2.64 2.93 0.74
C LEU A 62 -3.16 1.96 1.79
N MET A 63 -2.80 2.18 3.05
CA MET A 63 -3.47 1.53 4.18
C MET A 63 -4.74 2.32 4.53
N PRO A 64 -5.94 1.80 4.25
CA PRO A 64 -7.17 2.57 4.46
C PRO A 64 -7.63 2.62 5.91
N LEU A 65 -7.11 1.75 6.78
CA LEU A 65 -7.55 1.60 8.18
C LEU A 65 -6.45 1.92 9.20
N ASP A 66 -5.21 2.15 8.78
CA ASP A 66 -4.08 2.41 9.67
C ASP A 66 -3.16 3.50 9.11
N ASN A 67 -2.17 3.93 9.91
CA ASN A 67 -1.16 4.92 9.53
C ASN A 67 -1.74 6.26 9.06
N ASP A 68 -2.78 6.76 9.76
CA ASP A 68 -3.41 8.05 9.49
C ASP A 68 -3.76 8.22 7.99
N PRO A 69 -4.72 7.41 7.47
CA PRO A 69 -4.97 7.35 6.03
C PRO A 69 -5.42 8.69 5.47
N PRO A 70 -4.77 9.16 4.39
CA PRO A 70 -5.20 10.37 3.71
C PRO A 70 -6.48 10.13 2.92
N SER A 71 -7.19 11.22 2.63
CA SER A 71 -8.34 11.17 1.72
C SER A 71 -7.90 10.83 0.30
N ALA A 72 -8.27 9.65 -0.20
CA ALA A 72 -8.01 9.27 -1.59
C ALA A 72 -8.60 10.30 -2.58
N SER A 73 -9.79 10.83 -2.29
CA SER A 73 -10.41 11.89 -3.11
C SER A 73 -9.57 13.15 -3.18
N ALA A 74 -8.96 13.57 -2.08
CA ALA A 74 -8.06 14.74 -2.07
C ALA A 74 -6.78 14.48 -2.87
N ILE A 75 -6.23 13.27 -2.80
CA ILE A 75 -5.07 12.86 -3.61
C ILE A 75 -5.43 12.92 -5.11
N MET A 76 -6.58 12.37 -5.48
CA MET A 76 -7.07 12.39 -6.87
C MET A 76 -7.19 13.83 -7.40
N ASP A 77 -7.77 14.73 -6.60
CA ASP A 77 -7.92 16.14 -6.97
C ASP A 77 -6.57 16.86 -7.12
N ALA A 78 -5.63 16.57 -6.23
CA ALA A 78 -4.33 17.24 -6.22
C ALA A 78 -3.36 16.72 -7.29
N THR A 79 -3.46 15.46 -7.69
CA THR A 79 -2.44 14.79 -8.51
C THR A 79 -2.95 14.24 -9.84
N GLY A 80 -4.24 13.95 -9.95
CA GLY A 80 -4.82 13.20 -11.06
C GLY A 80 -4.62 11.68 -10.95
N LEU A 81 -4.15 11.17 -9.79
CA LEU A 81 -4.05 9.73 -9.54
C LEU A 81 -5.42 9.08 -9.66
N LYS A 82 -5.48 7.91 -10.32
CA LYS A 82 -6.74 7.18 -10.53
C LYS A 82 -6.76 5.80 -9.90
N ALA A 83 -5.60 5.18 -9.68
CA ALA A 83 -5.52 3.85 -9.12
C ALA A 83 -4.82 3.85 -7.76
N PHE A 84 -5.31 3.04 -6.83
CA PHE A 84 -4.79 2.88 -5.48
C PHE A 84 -4.65 1.40 -5.17
N GLN A 85 -3.55 0.99 -4.53
CA GLN A 85 -3.35 -0.37 -4.06
C GLN A 85 -3.64 -0.43 -2.56
N LEU A 86 -4.81 -0.95 -2.21
CA LEU A 86 -5.24 -1.01 -0.81
C LEU A 86 -4.57 -2.18 -0.08
N ALA A 87 -3.98 -1.96 1.08
CA ALA A 87 -3.17 -2.90 1.85
C ALA A 87 -3.65 -3.00 3.30
N PHE A 88 -3.70 -4.17 3.95
CA PHE A 88 -3.42 -5.49 3.41
C PHE A 88 -4.53 -6.48 3.75
N ILE A 89 -4.74 -7.49 2.87
CA ILE A 89 -5.56 -8.65 3.20
C ILE A 89 -4.68 -9.70 3.88
N LEU A 90 -5.12 -10.13 5.05
CA LEU A 90 -4.47 -11.10 5.93
C LEU A 90 -5.45 -12.18 6.40
N ALA A 91 -4.93 -13.25 6.95
CA ALA A 91 -5.69 -14.17 7.78
C ALA A 91 -6.09 -13.49 9.11
N PRO A 92 -7.16 -13.92 9.79
CA PRO A 92 -7.52 -13.38 11.09
C PRO A 92 -6.42 -13.61 12.13
N ASN A 93 -6.17 -12.64 13.00
CA ASN A 93 -5.21 -12.75 14.11
C ASN A 93 -5.48 -13.93 15.05
N GLY A 94 -6.70 -14.47 15.08
CA GLY A 94 -7.11 -15.68 15.79
C GLY A 94 -6.92 -16.98 15.01
N GLY A 95 -6.39 -16.90 13.78
CA GLY A 95 -6.25 -18.03 12.85
C GLY A 95 -7.50 -18.28 12.01
N GLY A 96 -7.34 -19.10 10.98
CA GLY A 96 -8.39 -19.47 10.03
C GLY A 96 -8.14 -18.97 8.62
N CYS A 97 -8.82 -19.59 7.64
CA CYS A 97 -8.70 -19.35 6.21
C CYS A 97 -9.83 -18.41 5.72
N SER A 98 -9.95 -17.23 6.31
CA SER A 98 -10.93 -16.20 5.92
C SER A 98 -10.24 -14.86 5.73
N PRO A 99 -10.55 -14.09 4.67
CA PRO A 99 -9.86 -12.83 4.43
C PRO A 99 -10.32 -11.74 5.40
N THR A 100 -9.35 -10.99 5.93
CA THR A 100 -9.56 -9.83 6.80
C THR A 100 -8.68 -8.67 6.34
N TRP A 101 -9.08 -7.44 6.60
CA TRP A 101 -8.18 -6.29 6.59
C TRP A 101 -7.36 -6.29 7.87
N ASP A 102 -6.03 -6.23 7.74
CA ASP A 102 -5.06 -6.10 8.83
C ASP A 102 -5.25 -7.16 9.96
N GLY A 103 -5.75 -8.34 9.61
CA GLY A 103 -5.97 -9.43 10.57
C GLY A 103 -7.16 -9.24 11.52
N THR A 104 -7.93 -8.16 11.39
CA THR A 104 -8.96 -7.79 12.37
C THR A 104 -10.36 -7.56 11.79
N ALA A 105 -10.48 -6.89 10.66
CA ALA A 105 -11.77 -6.53 10.06
C ALA A 105 -12.16 -7.54 8.96
N ALA A 106 -13.16 -8.38 9.22
CA ALA A 106 -13.60 -9.39 8.26
C ALA A 106 -14.09 -8.76 6.94
N VAL A 107 -13.55 -9.19 5.81
CA VAL A 107 -13.94 -8.71 4.48
C VAL A 107 -15.45 -8.91 4.23
N SER A 108 -16.03 -10.02 4.68
CA SER A 108 -17.45 -10.32 4.48
C SER A 108 -18.40 -9.26 5.02
N SER A 109 -18.06 -8.65 6.16
CA SER A 109 -18.86 -7.61 6.84
C SER A 109 -18.30 -6.20 6.70
N ASP A 110 -17.19 -6.02 5.94
CA ASP A 110 -16.57 -4.71 5.78
C ASP A 110 -17.48 -3.71 5.07
N THR A 111 -17.53 -2.50 5.63
CA THR A 111 -18.19 -1.32 5.07
C THR A 111 -17.24 -0.12 5.01
N ALA A 112 -16.19 -0.11 5.83
CA ALA A 112 -15.28 1.01 5.94
C ALA A 112 -14.39 1.13 4.69
N VAL A 113 -13.68 0.06 4.33
CA VAL A 113 -12.85 0.03 3.13
C VAL A 113 -13.72 0.10 1.88
N LYS A 114 -14.89 -0.56 1.90
CA LYS A 114 -15.84 -0.42 0.79
C LYS A 114 -16.23 1.03 0.54
N SER A 115 -16.44 1.84 1.57
CA SER A 115 -16.74 3.27 1.41
C SER A 115 -15.57 4.04 0.76
N VAL A 116 -14.33 3.69 1.06
CA VAL A 116 -13.15 4.27 0.41
C VAL A 116 -13.13 3.91 -1.08
N ILE A 117 -13.37 2.63 -1.40
CA ILE A 117 -13.43 2.15 -2.79
C ILE A 117 -14.54 2.87 -3.56
N ASP A 118 -15.73 2.96 -2.98
CA ASP A 118 -16.88 3.64 -3.60
C ASP A 118 -16.57 5.11 -3.87
N ALA A 119 -15.89 5.80 -2.95
CA ALA A 119 -15.49 7.20 -3.13
C ALA A 119 -14.44 7.38 -4.25
N ILE A 120 -13.48 6.47 -4.37
CA ILE A 120 -12.50 6.45 -5.46
C ILE A 120 -13.20 6.25 -6.81
N ARG A 121 -14.09 5.26 -6.89
CA ARG A 121 -14.84 4.94 -8.11
C ARG A 121 -15.80 6.05 -8.52
N ALA A 122 -16.44 6.70 -7.58
CA ALA A 122 -17.30 7.86 -7.85
C ALA A 122 -16.56 9.02 -8.54
N LYS A 123 -15.24 9.07 -8.41
CA LYS A 123 -14.35 10.04 -9.08
C LYS A 123 -13.69 9.48 -10.35
N GLY A 124 -14.12 8.33 -10.85
CA GLY A 124 -13.57 7.69 -12.04
C GLY A 124 -12.20 7.03 -11.83
N GLY A 125 -11.88 6.69 -10.59
CA GLY A 125 -10.74 5.87 -10.23
C GLY A 125 -11.12 4.41 -10.00
N ASP A 126 -10.15 3.57 -9.63
CA ASP A 126 -10.35 2.19 -9.21
C ASP A 126 -9.25 1.74 -8.26
N VAL A 127 -9.35 0.51 -7.76
CA VAL A 127 -8.43 -0.04 -6.78
C VAL A 127 -7.87 -1.39 -7.21
N SER A 128 -6.61 -1.64 -6.82
CA SER A 128 -6.05 -2.96 -6.59
C SER A 128 -6.11 -3.26 -5.10
N VAL A 129 -6.13 -4.54 -4.73
CA VAL A 129 -5.97 -4.95 -3.34
C VAL A 129 -4.69 -5.76 -3.22
N SER A 130 -3.85 -5.44 -2.23
CA SER A 130 -2.64 -6.17 -1.92
C SER A 130 -2.88 -7.16 -0.78
N ILE A 131 -2.32 -8.33 -0.97
CA ILE A 131 -2.38 -9.49 -0.08
C ILE A 131 -1.00 -9.65 0.52
N GLY A 132 -0.90 -9.91 1.82
CA GLY A 132 0.38 -10.18 2.45
C GLY A 132 0.97 -8.98 3.19
N GLY A 133 2.11 -8.48 2.73
CA GLY A 133 2.90 -7.48 3.45
C GLY A 133 3.74 -8.08 4.59
N TYR A 134 4.54 -7.25 5.27
CA TYR A 134 5.47 -7.74 6.30
C TYR A 134 4.77 -8.33 7.54
N GLY A 135 3.72 -7.68 8.04
CA GLY A 135 3.07 -8.05 9.29
C GLY A 135 1.96 -9.10 9.16
N GLY A 136 1.55 -9.68 10.30
CA GLY A 136 0.39 -10.57 10.41
C GLY A 136 0.60 -11.97 9.83
N THR A 137 -0.46 -12.79 9.89
CA THR A 137 -0.49 -14.13 9.30
C THR A 137 -1.12 -14.07 7.91
N LYS A 138 -0.47 -14.65 6.91
CA LYS A 138 -0.96 -14.66 5.53
C LYS A 138 -1.89 -15.85 5.29
N LEU A 139 -2.77 -15.72 4.32
CA LEU A 139 -3.72 -16.80 4.01
C LEU A 139 -3.03 -18.04 3.41
N GLY A 140 -1.92 -17.89 2.69
CA GLY A 140 -1.12 -19.02 2.22
C GLY A 140 -0.54 -19.88 3.34
N GLN A 141 -0.30 -19.29 4.53
CA GLN A 141 0.10 -20.01 5.74
C GLN A 141 -1.10 -20.62 6.48
N ALA A 142 -2.25 -19.92 6.46
CA ALA A 142 -3.41 -20.28 7.26
C ALA A 142 -4.35 -21.28 6.56
N CYS A 143 -4.41 -21.25 5.24
CA CYS A 143 -5.22 -22.15 4.44
C CYS A 143 -4.47 -23.47 4.17
N SER A 144 -5.21 -24.54 3.92
CA SER A 144 -4.65 -25.89 3.76
C SER A 144 -3.92 -26.11 2.43
N ASP A 145 -4.32 -25.40 1.39
CA ASP A 145 -3.84 -25.58 0.02
C ASP A 145 -4.14 -24.37 -0.87
N ALA A 146 -3.60 -24.38 -2.09
CA ALA A 146 -3.80 -23.32 -3.06
C ALA A 146 -5.28 -23.09 -3.45
N ALA A 147 -6.11 -24.12 -3.46
CA ALA A 147 -7.51 -23.98 -3.85
C ALA A 147 -8.32 -23.26 -2.76
N SER A 148 -8.12 -23.63 -1.49
CA SER A 148 -8.74 -22.93 -0.35
C SER A 148 -8.22 -21.51 -0.19
N THR A 149 -6.93 -21.27 -0.44
CA THR A 149 -6.32 -19.94 -0.46
C THR A 149 -6.96 -19.08 -1.57
N ALA A 150 -7.08 -19.61 -2.79
CA ALA A 150 -7.74 -18.93 -3.90
C ALA A 150 -9.22 -18.63 -3.60
N ALA A 151 -9.94 -19.58 -2.97
CA ALA A 151 -11.33 -19.37 -2.60
C ALA A 151 -11.51 -18.23 -1.58
N ALA A 152 -10.56 -18.08 -0.64
CA ALA A 152 -10.56 -16.96 0.29
C ALA A 152 -10.33 -15.62 -0.43
N TYR A 153 -9.35 -15.53 -1.32
CA TYR A 153 -9.08 -14.32 -2.10
C TYR A 153 -10.16 -14.00 -3.13
N GLN A 154 -10.85 -15.04 -3.68
CA GLN A 154 -11.99 -14.81 -4.56
C GLN A 154 -13.13 -14.07 -3.85
N GLN A 155 -13.30 -14.24 -2.53
CA GLN A 155 -14.27 -13.45 -1.76
C GLN A 155 -13.91 -11.95 -1.78
N VAL A 156 -12.63 -11.60 -1.72
CA VAL A 156 -12.16 -10.21 -1.81
C VAL A 156 -12.46 -9.64 -3.21
N ILE A 157 -12.07 -10.37 -4.25
CA ILE A 157 -12.33 -9.99 -5.65
C ILE A 157 -13.83 -9.76 -5.87
N THR A 158 -14.66 -10.71 -5.43
CA THR A 158 -16.12 -10.64 -5.61
C THR A 158 -16.74 -9.52 -4.78
N LYS A 159 -16.35 -9.39 -3.51
CA LYS A 159 -16.88 -8.35 -2.59
C LYS A 159 -16.68 -6.95 -3.13
N TYR A 160 -15.51 -6.67 -3.66
CA TYR A 160 -15.14 -5.34 -4.12
C TYR A 160 -15.20 -5.15 -5.64
N GLY A 161 -15.52 -6.20 -6.40
CA GLY A 161 -15.53 -6.16 -7.88
C GLY A 161 -14.16 -5.72 -8.41
N LEU A 162 -13.10 -6.45 -8.03
CA LEU A 162 -11.73 -6.07 -8.36
C LEU A 162 -11.36 -6.43 -9.80
N HIS A 163 -10.61 -5.52 -10.44
CA HIS A 163 -9.95 -5.73 -11.72
C HIS A 163 -8.43 -5.94 -11.59
N ALA A 164 -7.89 -5.76 -10.39
CA ALA A 164 -6.47 -5.92 -10.10
C ALA A 164 -6.26 -6.46 -8.68
N ILE A 165 -5.21 -7.29 -8.51
CA ILE A 165 -4.78 -7.84 -7.24
C ILE A 165 -3.25 -7.96 -7.21
N ASP A 166 -2.66 -7.76 -6.04
CA ASP A 166 -1.23 -7.87 -5.80
C ASP A 166 -0.97 -8.89 -4.70
N PHE A 167 0.08 -9.68 -4.86
CA PHE A 167 0.60 -10.63 -3.88
C PHE A 167 1.92 -10.09 -3.37
N ASP A 168 1.90 -9.48 -2.20
CA ASP A 168 3.07 -8.89 -1.54
C ASP A 168 3.66 -9.91 -0.56
N LEU A 169 4.58 -10.73 -1.08
CA LEU A 169 5.10 -11.92 -0.41
C LEU A 169 6.37 -11.57 0.36
N GLU A 170 6.23 -11.45 1.67
CA GLU A 170 7.29 -11.05 2.59
C GLU A 170 7.46 -12.04 3.75
N GLU A 171 8.46 -11.84 4.60
CA GLU A 171 8.69 -12.65 5.80
C GLU A 171 7.48 -12.62 6.76
N PRO A 172 7.24 -13.69 7.51
CA PRO A 172 7.93 -14.99 7.44
C PRO A 172 7.35 -15.92 6.37
N GLU A 173 6.33 -15.47 5.62
CA GLU A 173 5.61 -16.33 4.68
C GLU A 173 6.49 -16.78 3.51
N TYR A 174 7.23 -15.87 2.89
CA TYR A 174 8.00 -16.19 1.71
C TYR A 174 9.19 -17.12 2.01
N GLU A 175 9.55 -17.28 3.28
CA GLU A 175 10.49 -18.28 3.78
C GLU A 175 9.86 -19.67 3.96
N ASN A 176 8.53 -19.76 3.90
CA ASN A 176 7.77 -21.00 4.02
C ASN A 176 7.38 -21.54 2.64
N THR A 177 8.07 -22.59 2.20
CA THR A 177 7.84 -23.20 0.88
C THR A 177 6.40 -23.65 0.68
N ALA A 178 5.72 -24.16 1.70
CA ALA A 178 4.32 -24.58 1.59
C ALA A 178 3.38 -23.39 1.41
N ALA A 179 3.62 -22.30 2.13
CA ALA A 179 2.85 -21.07 2.01
C ALA A 179 3.05 -20.43 0.62
N ILE A 180 4.29 -20.32 0.15
CA ILE A 180 4.58 -19.81 -1.20
C ILE A 180 3.93 -20.66 -2.29
N LYS A 181 3.94 -21.98 -2.13
CA LYS A 181 3.24 -22.87 -3.06
C LYS A 181 1.73 -22.60 -3.08
N ASN A 182 1.12 -22.35 -1.93
CA ASN A 182 -0.29 -21.99 -1.82
C ASN A 182 -0.57 -20.63 -2.45
N GLU A 183 0.26 -19.60 -2.18
CA GLU A 183 0.06 -18.25 -2.73
C GLU A 183 0.21 -18.22 -4.26
N ILE A 184 1.28 -18.78 -4.79
CA ILE A 184 1.51 -18.85 -6.24
C ILE A 184 0.42 -19.67 -6.93
N GLY A 185 0.01 -20.78 -6.31
CA GLY A 185 -1.11 -21.59 -6.81
C GLY A 185 -2.45 -20.85 -6.78
N ALA A 186 -2.69 -20.10 -5.72
CA ALA A 186 -3.89 -19.25 -5.59
C ALA A 186 -3.88 -18.14 -6.65
N ALA A 187 -2.78 -17.44 -6.83
CA ALA A 187 -2.64 -16.39 -7.84
C ALA A 187 -2.95 -16.93 -9.25
N ARG A 188 -2.40 -18.11 -9.59
CA ARG A 188 -2.67 -18.79 -10.85
C ARG A 188 -4.16 -19.13 -11.01
N ILE A 189 -4.79 -19.69 -9.99
CA ILE A 189 -6.22 -20.07 -10.02
C ILE A 189 -7.08 -18.81 -10.19
N LEU A 190 -6.76 -17.72 -9.48
CA LEU A 190 -7.50 -16.47 -9.57
C LEU A 190 -7.39 -15.82 -10.95
N GLN A 191 -6.19 -15.83 -11.55
CA GLN A 191 -5.98 -15.32 -12.91
C GLN A 191 -6.80 -16.14 -13.94
N GLN A 192 -6.88 -17.46 -13.77
CA GLN A 192 -7.68 -18.34 -14.63
C GLN A 192 -9.19 -18.12 -14.46
N ASN A 193 -9.65 -17.93 -13.22
CA ASN A 193 -11.07 -17.79 -12.89
C ASN A 193 -11.63 -16.39 -13.18
N ASN A 194 -10.77 -15.38 -13.30
CA ASN A 194 -11.14 -13.99 -13.52
C ASN A 194 -10.43 -13.44 -14.78
N PRO A 195 -10.90 -13.75 -15.98
CA PRO A 195 -10.29 -13.28 -17.22
C PRO A 195 -10.18 -11.76 -17.24
N GLY A 196 -8.97 -11.24 -17.52
CA GLY A 196 -8.68 -9.81 -17.53
C GLY A 196 -8.23 -9.23 -16.17
N LEU A 197 -8.21 -10.04 -15.11
CA LEU A 197 -7.67 -9.63 -13.83
C LEU A 197 -6.17 -9.31 -13.97
N TYR A 198 -5.77 -8.09 -13.62
CA TYR A 198 -4.36 -7.72 -13.50
C TYR A 198 -3.79 -8.32 -12.21
N VAL A 199 -2.75 -9.14 -12.35
CA VAL A 199 -2.10 -9.81 -11.20
C VAL A 199 -0.64 -9.41 -11.13
N SER A 200 -0.20 -8.88 -9.99
CA SER A 200 1.20 -8.64 -9.67
C SER A 200 1.66 -9.51 -8.51
N VAL A 201 2.96 -9.82 -8.49
CA VAL A 201 3.61 -10.52 -7.38
C VAL A 201 4.82 -9.69 -6.96
N THR A 202 4.82 -9.25 -5.71
CA THR A 202 5.86 -8.39 -5.12
C THR A 202 6.67 -9.21 -4.11
N THR A 203 7.98 -9.02 -4.06
CA THR A 203 8.89 -9.72 -3.12
C THR A 203 10.08 -8.85 -2.74
N ALA A 204 10.82 -9.27 -1.72
CA ALA A 204 12.02 -8.58 -1.25
C ALA A 204 13.06 -8.42 -2.36
N GLY A 205 13.61 -7.21 -2.46
CA GLY A 205 14.74 -6.87 -3.32
C GLY A 205 16.07 -7.01 -2.61
N THR A 206 17.11 -7.36 -3.37
CA THR A 206 18.51 -7.35 -2.93
C THR A 206 19.38 -6.68 -3.99
N ALA A 207 20.62 -6.35 -3.66
CA ALA A 207 21.57 -5.81 -4.64
C ALA A 207 21.72 -6.71 -5.88
N ASP A 208 21.54 -8.04 -5.71
CA ASP A 208 21.60 -9.03 -6.78
C ASP A 208 20.23 -9.30 -7.44
N GLY A 209 19.26 -8.41 -7.27
CA GLY A 209 17.88 -8.51 -7.75
C GLY A 209 16.95 -9.03 -6.68
N THR A 210 16.91 -10.32 -6.40
CA THR A 210 16.19 -10.90 -5.26
C THR A 210 17.01 -12.01 -4.60
N GLY A 211 16.69 -12.29 -3.33
CA GLY A 211 17.37 -13.30 -2.53
C GLY A 211 17.00 -14.74 -2.92
N TRP A 212 17.49 -15.69 -2.11
CA TRP A 212 17.25 -17.12 -2.34
C TRP A 212 15.75 -17.46 -2.35
N PHE A 213 14.98 -16.96 -1.39
CA PHE A 213 13.55 -17.23 -1.29
C PHE A 213 12.76 -16.64 -2.46
N GLY A 214 13.09 -15.41 -2.90
CA GLY A 214 12.48 -14.84 -4.09
C GLY A 214 12.77 -15.65 -5.34
N LYS A 215 13.99 -16.19 -5.49
CA LYS A 215 14.32 -17.12 -6.59
C LYS A 215 13.53 -18.43 -6.50
N GLN A 216 13.31 -19.00 -5.29
CA GLN A 216 12.44 -20.17 -5.11
C GLN A 216 10.99 -19.89 -5.49
N MET A 217 10.47 -18.71 -5.13
CA MET A 217 9.14 -18.26 -5.54
C MET A 217 8.99 -18.20 -7.07
N LEU A 218 9.99 -17.64 -7.78
CA LEU A 218 9.99 -17.60 -9.25
C LEU A 218 10.05 -19.01 -9.86
N LEU A 219 10.84 -19.92 -9.27
CA LEU A 219 10.90 -21.32 -9.69
C LEU A 219 9.56 -22.04 -9.46
N GLU A 220 8.88 -21.75 -8.36
CA GLU A 220 7.53 -22.29 -8.09
C GLU A 220 6.51 -21.77 -9.11
N ALA A 221 6.55 -20.46 -9.43
CA ALA A 221 5.70 -19.89 -10.47
C ALA A 221 5.92 -20.58 -11.82
N LYS A 222 7.18 -20.77 -12.21
CA LYS A 222 7.53 -21.53 -13.43
C LYS A 222 7.02 -22.97 -13.39
N ALA A 223 7.23 -23.65 -12.27
CA ALA A 223 6.81 -25.08 -12.11
C ALA A 223 5.30 -25.23 -12.23
N GLN A 224 4.53 -24.26 -11.75
CA GLN A 224 3.08 -24.23 -11.86
C GLN A 224 2.56 -23.69 -13.21
N GLY A 225 3.44 -23.26 -14.12
CA GLY A 225 3.05 -22.64 -15.39
C GLY A 225 2.31 -21.32 -15.20
N PHE A 226 2.67 -20.56 -14.17
CA PHE A 226 2.07 -19.27 -13.84
C PHE A 226 2.95 -18.12 -14.29
N THR A 227 2.35 -17.18 -15.03
CA THR A 227 2.95 -15.91 -15.41
C THR A 227 1.97 -14.80 -15.06
N PRO A 228 2.23 -14.01 -14.01
CA PRO A 228 1.46 -12.80 -13.70
C PRO A 228 1.74 -11.70 -14.72
N ASN A 229 1.05 -10.57 -14.59
CA ASN A 229 1.38 -9.38 -15.36
C ASN A 229 2.83 -8.95 -15.07
N ASN A 230 3.24 -8.96 -13.79
CA ASN A 230 4.63 -8.71 -13.42
C ASN A 230 5.05 -9.43 -12.13
N PHE A 231 6.36 -9.58 -11.99
CA PHE A 231 7.07 -9.82 -10.74
C PHE A 231 7.80 -8.52 -10.37
N SER A 232 7.53 -8.00 -9.17
CA SER A 232 8.13 -6.77 -8.66
C SER A 232 9.09 -7.07 -7.51
N ILE A 233 10.16 -6.28 -7.41
CA ILE A 233 11.02 -6.28 -6.24
C ILE A 233 10.89 -4.98 -5.46
N MET A 234 11.18 -5.07 -4.15
CA MET A 234 11.24 -3.96 -3.21
C MET A 234 12.71 -3.62 -2.89
N PRO A 235 13.38 -2.78 -3.71
CA PRO A 235 14.80 -2.46 -3.53
C PRO A 235 14.99 -1.38 -2.47
N PHE A 236 14.65 -1.70 -1.22
CA PHE A 236 14.89 -0.93 0.00
C PHE A 236 15.07 -1.91 1.18
N ASP A 237 15.47 -1.40 2.34
CA ASP A 237 15.79 -2.16 3.57
C ASP A 237 16.87 -3.25 3.43
N GLY A 238 17.60 -3.23 2.33
CA GLY A 238 18.64 -4.20 1.99
C GLY A 238 20.04 -3.59 1.79
N GLY A 239 20.31 -2.41 2.34
CA GLY A 239 21.58 -1.69 2.18
C GLY A 239 21.66 -0.89 0.88
N PHE A 240 20.54 -0.46 0.36
CA PHE A 240 20.46 0.37 -0.84
C PHE A 240 20.91 1.81 -0.57
N ASN A 241 21.53 2.43 -1.56
CA ASN A 241 22.01 3.80 -1.48
C ASN A 241 21.57 4.58 -2.73
N GLY A 242 20.38 5.16 -2.65
CA GLY A 242 19.77 5.95 -3.72
C GLY A 242 19.45 5.16 -4.99
N ALA A 243 19.03 5.88 -6.03
CA ALA A 243 18.50 5.32 -7.27
C ALA A 243 19.49 4.40 -8.03
N ALA A 244 20.79 4.68 -7.98
CA ALA A 244 21.77 3.88 -8.70
C ALA A 244 21.82 2.42 -8.22
N SER A 245 21.70 2.19 -6.91
CA SER A 245 21.65 0.83 -6.36
C SER A 245 20.31 0.15 -6.68
N GLN A 246 19.22 0.89 -6.70
CA GLN A 246 17.90 0.38 -7.07
C GLN A 246 17.85 -0.06 -8.54
N THR A 247 18.32 0.77 -9.46
CA THR A 247 18.37 0.42 -10.90
C THR A 247 19.32 -0.72 -11.20
N SER A 248 20.44 -0.84 -10.45
CA SER A 248 21.32 -1.99 -10.53
C SER A 248 20.62 -3.29 -10.10
N ALA A 249 19.86 -3.24 -9.01
CA ALA A 249 19.06 -4.38 -8.54
C ALA A 249 17.98 -4.78 -9.56
N LEU A 250 17.30 -3.84 -10.18
CA LEU A 250 16.35 -4.09 -11.27
C LEU A 250 17.03 -4.75 -12.46
N THR A 251 18.19 -4.23 -12.92
CA THR A 251 18.98 -4.86 -13.99
C THR A 251 19.34 -6.32 -13.64
N ASN A 252 19.70 -6.60 -12.40
CA ASN A 252 20.03 -7.95 -11.96
C ASN A 252 18.77 -8.82 -11.84
N PHE A 253 17.66 -8.27 -11.40
CA PHE A 253 16.38 -8.97 -11.34
C PHE A 253 15.89 -9.36 -12.75
N ASN A 254 16.05 -8.48 -13.72
CA ASN A 254 15.77 -8.77 -15.12
C ASN A 254 16.53 -10.03 -15.60
N LYS A 255 17.84 -10.13 -15.29
CA LYS A 255 18.65 -11.33 -15.64
C LYS A 255 18.13 -12.59 -14.94
N ILE A 256 17.64 -12.48 -13.70
CA ILE A 256 17.02 -13.61 -12.99
C ILE A 256 15.75 -14.05 -13.71
N LEU A 257 14.89 -13.12 -14.12
CA LEU A 257 13.67 -13.43 -14.89
C LEU A 257 14.02 -14.11 -16.22
N GLN A 258 14.99 -13.57 -16.97
CA GLN A 258 15.49 -14.20 -18.21
C GLN A 258 15.94 -15.63 -17.98
N SER A 259 16.80 -15.86 -17.00
CA SER A 259 17.36 -17.20 -16.71
C SER A 259 16.29 -18.16 -16.18
N THR A 260 15.35 -17.66 -15.39
CA THR A 260 14.28 -18.48 -14.81
C THR A 260 13.28 -18.92 -15.87
N PHE A 261 12.76 -17.98 -16.66
CA PHE A 261 11.65 -18.25 -17.58
C PHE A 261 12.10 -18.49 -19.03
N GLY A 262 13.35 -18.25 -19.37
CA GLY A 262 13.87 -18.31 -20.74
C GLY A 262 13.40 -17.13 -21.60
N TRP A 263 13.09 -16.02 -21.00
CA TRP A 263 12.63 -14.82 -21.68
C TRP A 263 13.77 -14.02 -22.31
N SER A 264 13.45 -13.25 -23.35
CA SER A 264 14.35 -12.20 -23.82
C SER A 264 14.41 -11.07 -22.76
N GLU A 265 15.46 -10.25 -22.83
CA GLU A 265 15.59 -9.07 -21.96
C GLU A 265 14.34 -8.17 -22.00
N ALA A 266 13.85 -7.85 -23.20
CA ALA A 266 12.68 -7.04 -23.39
C ALA A 266 11.41 -7.69 -22.81
N THR A 267 11.25 -9.02 -22.97
CA THR A 267 10.12 -9.76 -22.37
C THR A 267 10.23 -9.75 -20.85
N ALA A 268 11.43 -9.92 -20.30
CA ALA A 268 11.65 -9.85 -18.86
C ALA A 268 11.26 -8.48 -18.30
N TYR A 269 11.68 -7.38 -18.93
CA TYR A 269 11.23 -6.03 -18.53
C TYR A 269 9.71 -5.83 -18.64
N ALA A 270 9.07 -6.38 -19.65
CA ALA A 270 7.61 -6.32 -19.79
C ALA A 270 6.85 -7.12 -18.71
N HIS A 271 7.56 -7.91 -17.90
CA HIS A 271 7.06 -8.63 -16.74
C HIS A 271 7.80 -8.26 -15.44
N GLU A 272 8.49 -7.15 -15.44
CA GLU A 272 9.25 -6.66 -14.28
C GLU A 272 8.60 -5.44 -13.66
N GLY A 273 8.67 -5.35 -12.32
CA GLY A 273 8.14 -4.22 -11.58
C GLY A 273 9.08 -3.70 -10.50
N PHE A 274 8.91 -2.42 -10.20
CA PHE A 274 9.52 -1.71 -9.09
C PHE A 274 8.45 -1.36 -8.05
N SER A 275 8.72 -1.68 -6.79
CA SER A 275 7.96 -1.21 -5.63
C SER A 275 8.92 -0.50 -4.68
N GLY A 276 8.92 0.82 -4.65
CA GLY A 276 9.83 1.63 -3.83
C GLY A 276 9.26 1.92 -2.44
N MET A 277 10.10 2.53 -1.58
CA MET A 277 9.64 3.16 -0.34
C MET A 277 9.96 4.65 -0.38
N ASN A 278 8.96 5.51 -0.22
CA ASN A 278 9.16 6.95 -0.34
C ASN A 278 9.81 7.54 0.91
N GLY A 279 10.90 8.29 0.73
CA GLY A 279 11.65 8.95 1.80
C GLY A 279 12.55 7.99 2.57
N ARG A 280 12.48 7.99 3.91
CA ARG A 280 13.32 7.13 4.75
C ARG A 280 12.71 5.74 4.89
N SER A 281 13.49 4.71 4.56
CA SER A 281 13.12 3.31 4.75
C SER A 281 13.25 2.86 6.21
N ASP A 282 12.82 1.64 6.55
CA ASP A 282 12.82 1.14 7.93
C ASP A 282 14.25 0.89 8.45
N THR A 283 15.20 0.59 7.59
CA THR A 283 16.63 0.47 7.92
C THR A 283 17.39 1.80 7.82
N GLY A 284 16.70 2.90 7.48
CA GLY A 284 17.26 4.25 7.52
C GLY A 284 17.83 4.78 6.20
N GLU A 285 17.71 4.03 5.11
CA GLU A 285 18.05 4.47 3.76
C GLU A 285 17.16 5.65 3.33
N ILE A 286 17.64 6.48 2.43
CA ILE A 286 16.89 7.66 1.98
C ILE A 286 16.66 7.57 0.48
N PHE A 287 15.40 7.67 0.09
CA PHE A 287 14.95 7.76 -1.31
C PHE A 287 14.18 9.05 -1.53
N THR A 288 14.82 9.97 -2.24
CA THR A 288 14.28 11.30 -2.51
C THR A 288 13.39 11.31 -3.74
N GLN A 289 12.74 12.44 -3.99
CA GLN A 289 12.02 12.68 -5.25
C GLN A 289 12.93 12.56 -6.47
N ALA A 290 14.22 12.96 -6.35
CA ALA A 290 15.20 12.81 -7.44
C ALA A 290 15.52 11.34 -7.72
N ASP A 291 15.62 10.51 -6.67
CA ASP A 291 15.80 9.06 -6.83
C ASP A 291 14.59 8.44 -7.52
N PHE A 292 13.38 8.81 -7.12
CA PHE A 292 12.15 8.34 -7.77
C PHE A 292 12.06 8.76 -9.24
N GLN A 293 12.49 9.98 -9.60
CA GLN A 293 12.56 10.39 -11.01
C GLN A 293 13.54 9.52 -11.78
N THR A 294 14.73 9.25 -11.22
CA THR A 294 15.76 8.41 -11.87
C THR A 294 15.25 6.97 -12.11
N VAL A 295 14.60 6.37 -11.11
CA VAL A 295 14.01 5.02 -11.26
C VAL A 295 12.84 5.03 -12.23
N LEU A 296 12.00 6.09 -12.25
CA LEU A 296 10.93 6.24 -13.21
C LEU A 296 11.46 6.31 -14.65
N ASP A 297 12.54 7.08 -14.88
CA ASP A 297 13.16 7.20 -16.20
C ASP A 297 13.75 5.84 -16.65
N TYR A 298 14.36 5.11 -15.72
CA TYR A 298 14.83 3.75 -15.96
C TYR A 298 13.66 2.82 -16.32
N ALA A 299 12.62 2.77 -15.52
CA ALA A 299 11.46 1.91 -15.75
C ALA A 299 10.78 2.22 -17.09
N THR A 300 10.67 3.50 -17.44
CA THR A 300 10.05 3.95 -18.69
C THR A 300 10.91 3.61 -19.89
N SER A 301 12.23 3.84 -19.82
CA SER A 301 13.17 3.57 -20.95
C SER A 301 13.29 2.07 -21.26
N HIS A 302 13.08 1.20 -20.26
CA HIS A 302 13.12 -0.26 -20.43
C HIS A 302 11.73 -0.86 -20.68
N ASN A 303 10.66 -0.05 -20.70
CA ASN A 303 9.27 -0.50 -20.82
C ASN A 303 8.87 -1.52 -19.72
N MET A 304 9.31 -1.27 -18.48
CA MET A 304 8.89 -2.08 -17.34
C MET A 304 7.37 -2.02 -17.17
N ASP A 305 6.79 -3.15 -16.74
CA ASP A 305 5.34 -3.22 -16.55
C ASP A 305 4.87 -2.37 -15.38
N ARG A 306 5.58 -2.36 -14.23
CA ARG A 306 5.10 -1.75 -12.99
C ARG A 306 6.10 -0.79 -12.36
N PHE A 307 5.53 0.32 -11.79
CA PHE A 307 6.22 1.29 -10.95
C PHE A 307 5.27 1.75 -9.85
N THR A 308 5.53 1.36 -8.62
CA THR A 308 4.69 1.67 -7.45
C THR A 308 5.54 2.00 -6.23
N PHE A 309 4.91 2.34 -5.09
CA PHE A 309 5.64 2.62 -3.86
C PHE A 309 4.79 2.47 -2.58
N TRP A 310 5.44 2.13 -1.50
CA TRP A 310 5.01 2.22 -0.13
C TRP A 310 5.38 3.60 0.44
N SER A 311 4.48 4.52 0.80
CA SER A 311 3.04 4.48 0.66
C SER A 311 2.45 5.91 0.58
N LEU A 312 1.21 6.04 0.18
CA LEU A 312 0.45 7.29 0.21
C LEU A 312 0.24 7.83 1.63
N ASN A 313 0.14 6.95 2.64
CA ASN A 313 0.07 7.35 4.05
C ASN A 313 1.31 8.17 4.46
N ARG A 314 2.44 7.91 3.82
CA ARG A 314 3.72 8.57 4.05
C ARG A 314 3.97 9.76 3.12
N ASP A 315 3.18 9.96 2.06
CA ASP A 315 3.45 10.95 1.01
C ASP A 315 3.14 12.38 1.44
N ARG A 316 3.73 12.77 2.56
CA ARG A 316 3.72 14.10 3.17
C ARG A 316 4.96 14.32 4.02
N GLN A 317 5.32 15.58 4.24
CA GLN A 317 6.46 15.95 5.08
C GLN A 317 6.16 15.73 6.56
N CYS A 318 7.15 15.23 7.30
CA CYS A 318 7.10 15.19 8.77
C CYS A 318 7.35 16.59 9.40
N THR A 319 7.16 16.68 10.71
CA THR A 319 7.55 17.87 11.50
C THR A 319 8.41 17.43 12.69
N PRO A 320 9.74 17.71 12.69
CA PRO A 320 10.56 18.31 11.61
C PRO A 320 10.61 17.43 10.35
N ALA A 321 11.05 17.99 9.22
CA ALA A 321 11.00 17.33 7.92
C ALA A 321 11.70 15.96 7.89
N ASP A 322 12.85 15.83 8.56
CA ASP A 322 13.63 14.60 8.68
C ASP A 322 13.13 13.64 9.78
N ASN A 323 12.04 14.00 10.48
CA ASN A 323 11.50 13.25 11.60
C ASN A 323 12.52 12.92 12.71
N GLY A 324 13.54 13.76 12.88
CA GLY A 324 14.65 13.49 13.81
C GLY A 324 15.44 12.23 13.45
N GLY A 325 15.57 11.92 12.16
CA GLY A 325 16.30 10.76 11.65
C GLY A 325 15.57 9.41 11.83
N ARG A 326 14.26 9.41 12.07
CA ARG A 326 13.44 8.19 12.27
C ARG A 326 12.50 7.96 11.11
N THR A 327 12.17 6.70 10.85
CA THR A 327 11.10 6.30 9.92
C THR A 327 9.74 6.53 10.55
N SER A 328 8.73 6.74 9.73
CA SER A 328 7.33 6.91 10.14
C SER A 328 6.40 6.24 9.16
N GLY A 329 5.31 5.64 9.65
CA GLY A 329 4.21 5.13 8.81
C GLY A 329 3.31 6.24 8.26
N THR A 330 3.45 7.47 8.76
CA THR A 330 2.51 8.58 8.46
C THR A 330 3.14 9.77 7.75
N CYS A 331 4.45 9.77 7.52
CA CYS A 331 5.16 10.81 6.78
C CYS A 331 6.51 10.26 6.26
N SER A 332 7.09 10.87 5.23
CA SER A 332 8.22 10.31 4.49
C SER A 332 9.60 10.51 5.13
N SER A 333 9.71 11.39 6.15
CA SER A 333 10.98 11.77 6.77
C SER A 333 12.00 12.43 5.82
N VAL A 334 11.50 13.02 4.73
CA VAL A 334 12.26 13.90 3.82
C VAL A 334 11.46 15.17 3.52
N ALA A 335 12.14 16.20 3.08
CA ALA A 335 11.49 17.45 2.68
C ALA A 335 10.69 17.24 1.40
N GLN A 336 9.40 17.55 1.43
CA GLN A 336 8.49 17.44 0.29
C GLN A 336 7.24 18.30 0.47
N ASN A 337 6.48 18.49 -0.61
CA ASN A 337 5.07 18.86 -0.51
C ASN A 337 4.20 17.60 -0.44
N SER A 338 2.96 17.73 0.03
CA SER A 338 2.01 16.62 0.01
C SER A 338 1.84 16.08 -1.40
N TRP A 339 1.88 14.75 -1.52
CA TRP A 339 1.65 14.00 -2.76
C TRP A 339 2.73 14.19 -3.84
N ASP A 340 3.96 14.57 -3.48
CA ASP A 340 5.04 14.70 -4.45
C ASP A 340 5.42 13.35 -5.07
N PHE A 341 5.38 12.26 -4.28
CA PHE A 341 5.69 10.92 -4.80
C PHE A 341 4.54 10.33 -5.63
N ALA A 342 3.28 10.59 -5.27
CA ALA A 342 2.12 10.18 -6.06
C ALA A 342 2.15 10.71 -7.51
N LYS A 343 2.77 11.86 -7.75
CA LYS A 343 2.94 12.44 -9.09
C LYS A 343 3.81 11.58 -10.00
N TYR A 344 4.75 10.78 -9.46
CA TYR A 344 5.54 9.84 -10.27
C TYR A 344 4.70 8.67 -10.77
N SER A 345 3.78 8.16 -9.94
CA SER A 345 2.79 7.17 -10.38
C SER A 345 1.93 7.68 -11.53
N VAL A 346 1.46 8.93 -11.44
CA VAL A 346 0.68 9.56 -12.52
C VAL A 346 1.50 9.68 -13.80
N LYS A 347 2.77 10.11 -13.72
CA LYS A 347 3.69 10.16 -14.87
C LYS A 347 3.90 8.75 -15.47
N PHE A 348 4.10 7.74 -14.64
CA PHE A 348 4.26 6.36 -15.11
C PHE A 348 3.00 5.84 -15.81
N ALA A 349 1.82 6.22 -15.35
CA ALA A 349 0.55 5.93 -16.03
C ALA A 349 0.41 6.63 -17.40
N GLY A 350 1.36 7.47 -17.80
CA GLY A 350 1.37 8.18 -19.06
C GLY A 350 0.52 9.45 -19.08
N VAL A 351 0.27 10.05 -17.93
CA VAL A 351 -0.53 11.25 -17.77
C VAL A 351 0.34 12.38 -17.20
N THR A 352 0.17 13.59 -17.70
CA THR A 352 0.78 14.77 -17.09
C THR A 352 0.00 15.13 -15.81
N PRO A 353 0.64 15.20 -14.64
CA PRO A 353 -0.02 15.62 -13.42
C PRO A 353 -0.61 17.03 -13.57
N PRO A 354 -1.75 17.34 -12.91
CA PRO A 354 -2.30 18.69 -12.91
C PRO A 354 -1.24 19.69 -12.39
N THR A 355 -1.08 20.81 -13.10
CA THR A 355 -0.31 21.93 -12.59
C THR A 355 -1.13 22.59 -11.49
N THR A 356 -0.89 22.21 -10.23
CA THR A 356 -1.43 23.00 -9.11
C THR A 356 -0.85 24.40 -9.20
N PRO A 357 -1.68 25.47 -9.16
CA PRO A 357 -1.17 26.81 -8.88
C PRO A 357 -0.38 26.71 -7.56
N PRO A 358 0.73 27.45 -7.40
CA PRO A 358 1.43 27.46 -6.12
C PRO A 358 0.39 27.80 -5.05
N THR A 359 0.15 26.86 -4.14
CA THR A 359 -0.68 27.11 -2.97
C THR A 359 -0.09 28.33 -2.31
N SER A 360 -0.86 29.41 -2.24
CA SER A 360 -0.49 30.57 -1.42
C SER A 360 -0.04 30.01 -0.08
N PRO A 361 1.08 30.50 0.50
CA PRO A 361 1.50 30.03 1.80
C PRO A 361 0.30 30.08 2.74
N PRO A 362 0.10 29.07 3.60
CA PRO A 362 -1.01 29.11 4.55
C PRO A 362 -1.00 30.48 5.21
N PRO A 363 -2.17 31.10 5.44
CA PRO A 363 -2.24 32.41 6.06
C PRO A 363 -1.35 32.33 7.31
N SER A 364 -0.37 33.20 7.38
CA SER A 364 0.56 33.28 8.50
C SER A 364 -0.27 33.23 9.78
N SER A 365 -0.01 32.21 10.61
CA SER A 365 -0.64 32.09 11.92
C SER A 365 -0.61 33.47 12.57
N PRO A 366 -1.72 33.93 13.20
CA PRO A 366 -1.74 35.23 13.85
C PRO A 366 -0.51 35.29 14.76
N THR A 367 0.24 36.35 14.60
CA THR A 367 1.43 36.66 15.44
C THR A 367 1.00 36.42 16.89
N PRO A 368 1.71 35.58 17.65
CA PRO A 368 1.39 35.40 19.06
C PRO A 368 1.41 36.78 19.72
N PRO A 369 0.51 37.07 20.66
CA PRO A 369 0.58 38.31 21.41
C PRO A 369 1.99 38.44 22.02
N PRO A 370 2.56 39.64 22.14
CA PRO A 370 3.91 39.82 22.61
C PRO A 370 4.06 39.04 23.92
N SER A 371 5.01 38.11 23.94
CA SER A 371 5.32 37.34 25.14
C SER A 371 5.69 38.33 26.24
N THR A 372 4.96 38.25 27.34
CA THR A 372 5.45 38.85 28.60
C THR A 372 6.80 38.21 28.84
N GLN A 373 7.89 39.03 28.72
CA GLN A 373 9.24 38.56 28.94
C GLN A 373 9.31 37.98 30.36
N CYS A 374 9.72 36.70 30.44
CA CYS A 374 10.12 36.14 31.74
C CYS A 374 11.15 37.09 32.36
N LYS A 375 10.91 37.52 33.61
CA LYS A 375 11.74 38.52 34.28
C LYS A 375 13.17 38.09 34.56
N THR A 376 13.45 36.78 34.46
CA THR A 376 14.80 36.22 34.63
C THR A 376 15.04 35.05 33.66
N ALA A 377 16.20 35.08 33.00
CA ALA A 377 16.63 33.93 32.19
C ALA A 377 16.90 32.75 33.13
N TRP A 378 16.41 31.57 32.75
CA TRP A 378 16.67 30.34 33.48
C TRP A 378 18.17 30.03 33.57
N SER A 379 18.64 29.63 34.75
CA SER A 379 20.01 29.22 34.98
C SER A 379 20.05 27.94 35.83
N ALA A 380 20.82 26.96 35.40
CA ALA A 380 20.95 25.66 36.10
C ALA A 380 21.58 25.79 37.53
N SER A 381 22.21 26.92 37.82
CA SER A 381 22.82 27.19 39.12
C SER A 381 21.96 28.07 40.07
N THR A 382 20.77 28.46 39.64
CA THR A 382 19.86 29.31 40.42
C THR A 382 18.67 28.50 40.92
N ALA A 383 18.47 28.53 42.25
CA ALA A 383 17.27 27.90 42.83
C ALA A 383 16.07 28.85 42.66
N TYR A 384 15.00 28.36 41.99
CA TYR A 384 13.74 29.07 41.83
C TYR A 384 12.75 28.55 42.87
N THR A 385 12.14 29.43 43.65
CA THR A 385 11.04 29.08 44.55
C THR A 385 9.75 29.03 43.78
N GLY A 386 8.89 28.04 44.08
CA GLY A 386 7.59 27.91 43.42
C GLY A 386 6.76 29.18 43.58
N GLY A 387 6.28 29.73 42.44
CA GLY A 387 5.51 30.98 42.41
C GLY A 387 6.26 32.19 41.85
N SER A 388 7.49 32.04 41.34
CA SER A 388 8.19 33.08 40.57
C SER A 388 7.76 33.01 39.11
N GLU A 389 7.10 34.08 38.61
CA GLU A 389 6.78 34.27 37.18
C GLU A 389 7.97 34.78 36.40
#